data_482ee919abd3c7c26466169732b7455d
#
_entry.id   482ee919abd3c7c26466169732b7455d
#
_cell.length_a   1.000
_cell.length_b   1.000
_cell.length_c   1.000
_cell.angle_alpha   90.00
_cell.angle_beta   90.00
_cell.angle_gamma   90.00
#
_symmetry.space_group_name_H-M   'P 1'
#
loop_
_entity.id
_entity.type
_entity.pdbx_description
1 polymer ?
#
loop_
_entity_poly.entity_id
_entity_poly.type
_entity_poly.pdbx_seq_one_letter_code
_entity_poly.pdbx_strand_id
1 'polypeptide(L)'
;MAEKMEKIDIRSALEQKAQLVNDVIVAAVKGFEGIPDRLREAIKYTLSAPGKRVRAAIVLWCCEAAAPSLASQEAEGVNKDAETAAAAIEIVHTYSLVHDDLPAMDDDDYRRGRPSCHKAFDEATAILTGDALLTMAFELLSTKISDHSKAVEMIKTLAEAAGPAGMVAGQVSDLLAQNGAGGSVDLHSIHINKTAKMFCASALLGAIAAGASGQQKDLLGRFGLKLGLGFQIADDILDVSSTSQRLGKTAGKDAKQGKLTYPAVFGLEQSRKKAIELAEEAAEILEPFGEKANVLKELAFALLRRTR
;
A
#
# COMPACT_ATOMS: atom_id res chain seq x y z
N MET A 1 -4.80 -38.74 0.41
CA MET A 1 -5.93 -38.03 -0.20
C MET A 1 -5.55 -36.55 -0.18
N ALA A 2 -5.16 -35.97 -1.31
CA ALA A 2 -4.94 -34.53 -1.38
C ALA A 2 -6.33 -33.85 -1.37
N GLU A 3 -6.69 -33.25 -0.24
CA GLU A 3 -7.85 -32.38 -0.15
C GLU A 3 -7.70 -31.28 -1.20
N LYS A 4 -8.68 -31.16 -2.07
CA LYS A 4 -8.75 -30.06 -3.04
C LYS A 4 -8.87 -28.76 -2.23
N MET A 5 -7.74 -28.06 -2.04
CA MET A 5 -7.80 -26.67 -1.57
C MET A 5 -8.75 -25.90 -2.50
N GLU A 6 -9.83 -25.42 -1.96
CA GLU A 6 -10.76 -24.55 -2.67
C GLU A 6 -9.94 -23.35 -3.18
N LYS A 7 -9.96 -23.13 -4.49
CA LYS A 7 -9.14 -22.08 -5.13
C LYS A 7 -9.69 -20.72 -4.67
N ILE A 8 -8.94 -20.03 -3.83
CA ILE A 8 -9.31 -18.70 -3.33
C ILE A 8 -9.43 -17.74 -4.53
N ASP A 9 -10.60 -17.15 -4.71
CA ASP A 9 -10.77 -16.04 -5.65
C ASP A 9 -10.27 -14.74 -5.00
N ILE A 10 -8.97 -14.48 -5.20
CA ILE A 10 -8.30 -13.30 -4.63
C ILE A 10 -8.91 -11.98 -5.12
N ARG A 11 -9.52 -11.97 -6.31
CA ARG A 11 -10.18 -10.77 -6.84
C ARG A 11 -11.42 -10.45 -6.02
N SER A 12 -12.29 -11.40 -5.83
CA SER A 12 -13.51 -11.25 -5.01
C SER A 12 -13.14 -10.91 -3.56
N ALA A 13 -12.12 -11.57 -2.99
CA ALA A 13 -11.65 -11.29 -1.63
C ALA A 13 -11.12 -9.84 -1.49
N LEU A 14 -10.38 -9.32 -2.48
CA LEU A 14 -9.92 -7.93 -2.50
C LEU A 14 -11.08 -6.96 -2.63
N GLU A 15 -12.07 -7.22 -3.48
CA GLU A 15 -13.25 -6.38 -3.67
C GLU A 15 -14.05 -6.23 -2.37
N GLN A 16 -14.22 -7.32 -1.61
CA GLN A 16 -14.89 -7.30 -0.30
C GLN A 16 -14.13 -6.44 0.71
N LYS A 17 -12.80 -6.62 0.83
CA LYS A 17 -11.98 -5.80 1.74
C LYS A 17 -11.94 -4.34 1.31
N ALA A 18 -11.88 -4.07 0.01
CA ALA A 18 -11.92 -2.70 -0.51
C ALA A 18 -13.22 -1.99 -0.17
N GLN A 19 -14.38 -2.67 -0.27
CA GLN A 19 -15.66 -2.10 0.11
C GLN A 19 -15.70 -1.75 1.59
N LEU A 20 -15.32 -2.68 2.47
CA LEU A 20 -15.24 -2.46 3.92
C LEU A 20 -14.39 -1.22 4.25
N VAL A 21 -13.18 -1.14 3.69
CA VAL A 21 -12.26 -0.03 3.95
C VAL A 21 -12.80 1.30 3.41
N ASN A 22 -13.44 1.30 2.25
CA ASN A 22 -14.08 2.50 1.71
C ASN A 22 -15.18 3.03 2.64
N ASP A 23 -15.97 2.15 3.24
CA ASP A 23 -17.02 2.54 4.20
C ASP A 23 -16.41 3.14 5.48
N VAL A 24 -15.31 2.56 5.98
CA VAL A 24 -14.56 3.09 7.13
C VAL A 24 -13.96 4.47 6.81
N ILE A 25 -13.35 4.64 5.64
CA ILE A 25 -12.79 5.93 5.18
C ILE A 25 -13.89 6.99 5.09
N VAL A 26 -15.04 6.65 4.50
CA VAL A 26 -16.18 7.58 4.39
C VAL A 26 -16.68 7.99 5.77
N ALA A 27 -16.81 7.05 6.71
CA ALA A 27 -17.21 7.34 8.07
C ALA A 27 -16.18 8.23 8.79
N ALA A 28 -14.88 7.94 8.63
CA ALA A 28 -13.80 8.75 9.18
C ALA A 28 -13.86 10.20 8.69
N VAL A 29 -13.94 10.41 7.36
CA VAL A 29 -14.00 11.77 6.77
C VAL A 29 -15.22 12.57 7.25
N LYS A 30 -16.37 11.90 7.47
CA LYS A 30 -17.56 12.56 8.03
C LYS A 30 -17.36 12.99 9.48
N GLY A 31 -16.55 12.27 10.24
CA GLY A 31 -16.29 12.55 11.66
C GLY A 31 -15.34 13.74 11.89
N PHE A 32 -14.63 14.23 10.86
CA PHE A 32 -13.78 15.42 10.96
C PHE A 32 -14.61 16.68 10.79
N GLU A 33 -14.69 17.49 11.86
CA GLU A 33 -15.38 18.78 11.87
C GLU A 33 -14.44 19.93 11.48
N GLY A 34 -15.01 21.08 11.13
CA GLY A 34 -14.24 22.31 10.86
C GLY A 34 -13.42 22.34 9.56
N ILE A 35 -13.49 21.29 8.72
CA ILE A 35 -12.81 21.29 7.43
C ILE A 35 -13.53 22.24 6.46
N PRO A 36 -12.82 23.23 5.83
CA PRO A 36 -13.41 24.08 4.81
C PRO A 36 -13.98 23.28 3.65
N ASP A 37 -15.11 23.73 3.07
CA ASP A 37 -15.86 22.96 2.06
C ASP A 37 -14.99 22.53 0.88
N ARG A 38 -14.19 23.43 0.32
CA ARG A 38 -13.32 23.12 -0.81
C ARG A 38 -12.30 22.02 -0.49
N LEU A 39 -11.69 22.07 0.69
CA LEU A 39 -10.74 21.03 1.13
C LEU A 39 -11.46 19.71 1.36
N ARG A 40 -12.65 19.75 1.97
CA ARG A 40 -13.50 18.56 2.19
C ARG A 40 -13.91 17.91 0.86
N GLU A 41 -14.24 18.70 -0.16
CA GLU A 41 -14.56 18.20 -1.48
C GLU A 41 -13.34 17.53 -2.15
N ALA A 42 -12.16 18.15 -2.08
CA ALA A 42 -10.93 17.60 -2.63
C ALA A 42 -10.50 16.29 -1.91
N ILE A 43 -10.60 16.23 -0.57
CA ILE A 43 -10.38 15.01 0.21
C ILE A 43 -11.35 13.88 -0.23
N LYS A 44 -12.65 14.17 -0.32
CA LYS A 44 -13.64 13.19 -0.78
C LYS A 44 -13.38 12.75 -2.21
N TYR A 45 -13.02 13.69 -3.07
CA TYR A 45 -12.70 13.41 -4.46
C TYR A 45 -11.54 12.42 -4.57
N THR A 46 -10.43 12.62 -3.88
CA THR A 46 -9.25 11.77 -3.95
C THR A 46 -9.48 10.40 -3.32
N LEU A 47 -10.08 10.33 -2.13
CA LEU A 47 -10.35 9.09 -1.41
C LEU A 47 -11.40 8.21 -2.10
N SER A 48 -12.39 8.79 -2.80
CA SER A 48 -13.41 8.05 -3.56
C SER A 48 -12.89 7.49 -4.88
N ALA A 49 -11.63 7.76 -5.26
CA ALA A 49 -11.04 7.19 -6.47
C ALA A 49 -11.03 5.65 -6.41
N PRO A 50 -11.45 4.96 -7.48
CA PRO A 50 -11.47 3.51 -7.51
C PRO A 50 -10.08 2.95 -7.28
N GLY A 51 -9.99 1.82 -6.56
CA GLY A 51 -8.72 1.18 -6.26
C GLY A 51 -8.91 -0.16 -5.58
N LYS A 52 -7.93 -1.06 -5.73
CA LYS A 52 -7.98 -2.42 -5.15
C LYS A 52 -7.73 -2.44 -3.64
N ARG A 53 -7.34 -1.32 -3.03
CA ARG A 53 -7.05 -1.19 -1.59
C ARG A 53 -6.14 -2.32 -1.06
N VAL A 54 -5.11 -2.67 -1.82
CA VAL A 54 -4.24 -3.83 -1.51
C VAL A 54 -3.55 -3.67 -0.15
N ARG A 55 -3.06 -2.47 0.18
CA ARG A 55 -2.39 -2.21 1.47
C ARG A 55 -3.34 -2.41 2.64
N ALA A 56 -4.55 -1.89 2.54
CA ALA A 56 -5.58 -2.10 3.54
C ALA A 56 -6.01 -3.56 3.67
N ALA A 57 -6.16 -4.29 2.55
CA ALA A 57 -6.45 -5.72 2.58
C ALA A 57 -5.36 -6.52 3.30
N ILE A 58 -4.08 -6.16 3.12
CA ILE A 58 -2.96 -6.77 3.84
C ILE A 58 -3.09 -6.52 5.35
N VAL A 59 -3.43 -5.30 5.79
CA VAL A 59 -3.68 -5.02 7.22
C VAL A 59 -4.71 -5.99 7.78
N LEU A 60 -5.86 -6.08 7.12
CA LEU A 60 -6.99 -6.91 7.59
C LEU A 60 -6.62 -8.40 7.60
N TRP A 61 -6.03 -8.93 6.54
CA TRP A 61 -5.66 -10.34 6.45
C TRP A 61 -4.50 -10.71 7.38
N CYS A 62 -3.53 -9.81 7.61
CA CYS A 62 -2.48 -10.05 8.60
C CYS A 62 -3.04 -10.04 10.03
N CYS A 63 -4.03 -9.20 10.31
CA CYS A 63 -4.77 -9.24 11.57
C CYS A 63 -5.50 -10.58 11.74
N GLU A 64 -6.26 -11.02 10.75
CA GLU A 64 -6.97 -12.30 10.75
C GLU A 64 -6.01 -13.51 10.93
N ALA A 65 -4.85 -13.47 10.27
CA ALA A 65 -3.85 -14.53 10.36
C ALA A 65 -3.19 -14.62 11.74
N ALA A 66 -2.94 -13.46 12.37
CA ALA A 66 -2.24 -13.38 13.65
C ALA A 66 -3.19 -13.42 14.87
N ALA A 67 -4.48 -13.10 14.69
CA ALA A 67 -5.42 -13.03 15.81
C ALA A 67 -5.61 -14.38 16.48
N PRO A 68 -5.54 -14.43 17.84
CA PRO A 68 -5.91 -15.60 18.60
C PRO A 68 -7.42 -15.88 18.47
N SER A 69 -7.86 -17.04 18.95
CA SER A 69 -9.29 -17.31 19.10
C SER A 69 -9.83 -16.47 20.27
N LEU A 70 -10.56 -15.41 19.98
CA LEU A 70 -11.08 -14.44 20.95
C LEU A 70 -12.58 -14.64 21.18
N ALA A 71 -13.06 -14.18 22.34
CA ALA A 71 -14.48 -14.01 22.58
C ALA A 71 -15.06 -12.92 21.65
N SER A 72 -16.38 -12.97 21.36
CA SER A 72 -17.02 -12.14 20.34
C SER A 72 -16.75 -10.62 20.52
N GLN A 73 -16.78 -10.12 21.75
CA GLN A 73 -16.58 -8.70 22.05
C GLN A 73 -15.12 -8.26 21.85
N GLU A 74 -14.16 -9.11 22.25
CA GLU A 74 -12.74 -8.85 22.04
C GLU A 74 -12.38 -8.90 20.55
N ALA A 75 -12.96 -9.85 19.82
CA ALA A 75 -12.79 -9.96 18.36
C ALA A 75 -13.33 -8.71 17.62
N GLU A 76 -14.45 -8.13 18.07
CA GLU A 76 -14.99 -6.90 17.50
C GLU A 76 -14.03 -5.72 17.69
N GLY A 77 -13.42 -5.58 18.89
CA GLY A 77 -12.43 -4.54 19.17
C GLY A 77 -11.19 -4.67 18.29
N VAL A 78 -10.65 -5.89 18.14
CA VAL A 78 -9.49 -6.18 17.26
C VAL A 78 -9.81 -5.85 15.81
N ASN A 79 -11.00 -6.19 15.33
CA ASN A 79 -11.42 -5.88 13.97
C ASN A 79 -11.52 -4.36 13.74
N LYS A 80 -12.09 -3.59 14.67
CA LYS A 80 -12.17 -2.13 14.59
C LYS A 80 -10.79 -1.46 14.55
N ASP A 81 -9.85 -1.94 15.36
CA ASP A 81 -8.47 -1.45 15.33
C ASP A 81 -7.81 -1.73 13.96
N ALA A 82 -8.00 -2.94 13.41
CA ALA A 82 -7.49 -3.31 12.10
C ALA A 82 -8.13 -2.48 10.96
N GLU A 83 -9.44 -2.25 11.01
CA GLU A 83 -10.17 -1.42 10.05
C GLU A 83 -9.69 0.03 10.09
N THR A 84 -9.47 0.58 11.28
CA THR A 84 -8.92 1.92 11.49
C THR A 84 -7.52 2.03 10.91
N ALA A 85 -6.66 1.06 11.17
CA ALA A 85 -5.30 1.01 10.64
C ALA A 85 -5.28 0.83 9.10
N ALA A 86 -6.20 0.03 8.56
CA ALA A 86 -6.40 -0.15 7.12
C ALA A 86 -6.84 1.15 6.43
N ALA A 87 -7.73 1.91 7.05
CA ALA A 87 -8.12 3.23 6.57
C ALA A 87 -6.93 4.21 6.61
N ALA A 88 -6.19 4.26 7.72
CA ALA A 88 -5.05 5.15 7.89
C ALA A 88 -3.96 4.93 6.83
N ILE A 89 -3.57 3.68 6.54
CA ILE A 89 -2.53 3.41 5.53
C ILE A 89 -2.99 3.73 4.10
N GLU A 90 -4.28 3.58 3.78
CA GLU A 90 -4.82 3.98 2.48
C GLU A 90 -4.94 5.49 2.34
N ILE A 91 -5.22 6.21 3.44
CA ILE A 91 -5.20 7.68 3.47
C ILE A 91 -3.76 8.17 3.22
N VAL A 92 -2.75 7.59 3.90
CA VAL A 92 -1.33 7.88 3.64
C VAL A 92 -0.93 7.54 2.20
N HIS A 93 -1.36 6.40 1.67
CA HIS A 93 -1.11 6.09 0.26
C HIS A 93 -1.80 7.07 -0.70
N THR A 94 -2.98 7.58 -0.34
CA THR A 94 -3.68 8.56 -1.19
C THR A 94 -2.99 9.91 -1.19
N TYR A 95 -2.48 10.39 -0.04
CA TYR A 95 -1.71 11.64 -0.02
C TYR A 95 -0.50 11.54 -0.93
N SER A 96 0.24 10.41 -0.90
CA SER A 96 1.43 10.26 -1.75
C SER A 96 1.08 10.36 -3.23
N LEU A 97 -0.04 9.75 -3.66
CA LEU A 97 -0.51 9.86 -5.03
C LEU A 97 -0.93 11.28 -5.42
N VAL A 98 -1.56 12.03 -4.50
CA VAL A 98 -1.95 13.43 -4.74
C VAL A 98 -0.73 14.31 -4.95
N HIS A 99 0.32 14.12 -4.14
CA HIS A 99 1.56 14.88 -4.27
C HIS A 99 2.40 14.40 -5.47
N ASP A 100 2.46 13.10 -5.74
CA ASP A 100 3.16 12.56 -6.91
C ASP A 100 2.60 13.09 -8.23
N ASP A 101 1.28 13.34 -8.31
CA ASP A 101 0.63 13.85 -9.52
C ASP A 101 0.91 15.34 -9.81
N LEU A 102 1.47 16.12 -8.86
CA LEU A 102 1.73 17.55 -9.04
C LEU A 102 2.73 17.85 -10.17
N PRO A 103 2.66 19.04 -10.83
CA PRO A 103 3.60 19.41 -11.88
C PRO A 103 5.08 19.40 -11.48
N ALA A 104 5.38 19.62 -10.18
CA ALA A 104 6.72 19.56 -9.64
C ALA A 104 7.25 18.13 -9.43
N MET A 105 6.41 17.12 -9.64
CA MET A 105 6.69 15.70 -9.44
C MET A 105 6.51 14.94 -10.76
N ASP A 106 5.53 14.03 -10.84
CA ASP A 106 5.29 13.19 -12.03
C ASP A 106 4.49 13.92 -13.14
N ASP A 107 3.87 15.07 -12.84
CA ASP A 107 3.00 15.86 -13.72
C ASP A 107 1.93 15.02 -14.44
N ASP A 108 1.15 14.30 -13.64
CA ASP A 108 0.11 13.41 -14.13
C ASP A 108 -1.26 14.11 -14.21
N ASP A 109 -1.82 14.24 -15.41
CA ASP A 109 -3.15 14.84 -15.61
C ASP A 109 -4.29 13.93 -15.12
N TYR A 110 -4.06 12.62 -15.09
CA TYR A 110 -5.09 11.62 -14.77
C TYR A 110 -4.58 10.60 -13.74
N ARG A 111 -5.43 10.27 -12.76
CA ARG A 111 -5.22 9.23 -11.76
C ARG A 111 -6.44 8.32 -11.64
N ARG A 112 -6.26 7.00 -11.83
CA ARG A 112 -7.33 6.00 -11.71
C ARG A 112 -8.55 6.32 -12.61
N GLY A 113 -8.29 6.79 -13.84
CA GLY A 113 -9.29 7.03 -14.87
C GLY A 113 -10.06 8.35 -14.75
N ARG A 114 -9.64 9.27 -13.86
CA ARG A 114 -10.20 10.60 -13.72
C ARG A 114 -9.11 11.66 -13.55
N PRO A 115 -9.40 12.97 -13.73
CA PRO A 115 -8.42 14.03 -13.52
C PRO A 115 -7.73 13.90 -12.15
N SER A 116 -6.42 14.16 -12.10
CA SER A 116 -5.68 14.25 -10.84
C SER A 116 -6.21 15.42 -9.99
N CYS A 117 -5.86 15.47 -8.71
CA CYS A 117 -6.41 16.48 -7.78
C CYS A 117 -6.10 17.90 -8.26
N HIS A 118 -4.88 18.17 -8.69
CA HIS A 118 -4.49 19.50 -9.16
C HIS A 118 -5.19 19.92 -10.48
N LYS A 119 -5.59 18.96 -11.31
CA LYS A 119 -6.37 19.24 -12.53
C LYS A 119 -7.87 19.40 -12.25
N ALA A 120 -8.40 18.69 -11.25
CA ALA A 120 -9.81 18.78 -10.87
C ALA A 120 -10.11 20.04 -10.03
N PHE A 121 -9.13 20.52 -9.27
CA PHE A 121 -9.24 21.71 -8.41
C PHE A 121 -8.21 22.78 -8.83
N ASP A 122 -7.05 22.77 -8.21
CA ASP A 122 -5.85 23.56 -8.48
C ASP A 122 -4.65 23.01 -7.70
N GLU A 123 -3.43 23.49 -7.99
CA GLU A 123 -2.20 23.02 -7.35
C GLU A 123 -2.19 23.29 -5.84
N ALA A 124 -2.59 24.48 -5.40
CA ALA A 124 -2.60 24.84 -3.99
C ALA A 124 -3.58 23.94 -3.19
N THR A 125 -4.79 23.70 -3.75
CA THR A 125 -5.76 22.79 -3.17
C THR A 125 -5.21 21.36 -3.11
N ALA A 126 -4.49 20.90 -4.13
CA ALA A 126 -3.90 19.55 -4.15
C ALA A 126 -2.79 19.41 -3.09
N ILE A 127 -1.88 20.39 -2.95
CA ILE A 127 -0.85 20.41 -1.91
C ILE A 127 -1.51 20.29 -0.53
N LEU A 128 -2.46 21.19 -0.22
CA LEU A 128 -3.16 21.19 1.07
C LEU A 128 -3.99 19.93 1.30
N THR A 129 -4.51 19.32 0.24
CA THR A 129 -5.22 18.03 0.35
C THR A 129 -4.27 16.91 0.76
N GLY A 130 -3.08 16.83 0.17
CA GLY A 130 -2.06 15.88 0.57
C GLY A 130 -1.63 16.06 2.03
N ASP A 131 -1.35 17.30 2.45
CA ASP A 131 -0.98 17.63 3.84
C ASP A 131 -2.06 17.23 4.84
N ALA A 132 -3.33 17.54 4.49
CA ALA A 132 -4.47 17.17 5.32
C ALA A 132 -4.65 15.65 5.42
N LEU A 133 -4.52 14.92 4.31
CA LEU A 133 -4.60 13.46 4.31
C LEU A 133 -3.50 12.82 5.16
N LEU A 134 -2.26 13.32 5.04
CA LEU A 134 -1.14 12.81 5.83
C LEU A 134 -1.41 12.95 7.33
N THR A 135 -1.79 14.15 7.79
CA THR A 135 -2.06 14.40 9.21
C THR A 135 -3.32 13.69 9.71
N MET A 136 -4.38 13.61 8.88
CA MET A 136 -5.62 12.91 9.18
C MET A 136 -5.40 11.41 9.49
N ALA A 137 -4.47 10.75 8.81
CA ALA A 137 -4.15 9.34 9.07
C ALA A 137 -3.61 9.12 10.49
N PHE A 138 -2.74 10.00 10.97
CA PHE A 138 -2.19 9.92 12.33
C PHE A 138 -3.21 10.32 13.38
N GLU A 139 -4.05 11.33 13.12
CA GLU A 139 -5.16 11.69 13.99
C GLU A 139 -6.15 10.54 14.15
N LEU A 140 -6.46 9.82 13.04
CA LEU A 140 -7.32 8.65 13.08
C LEU A 140 -6.77 7.56 13.99
N LEU A 141 -5.48 7.20 13.86
CA LEU A 141 -4.83 6.21 14.71
C LEU A 141 -4.82 6.63 16.19
N SER A 142 -4.51 7.90 16.47
CA SER A 142 -4.40 8.40 17.85
C SER A 142 -5.74 8.52 18.56
N THR A 143 -6.84 8.72 17.83
CA THR A 143 -8.16 8.98 18.41
C THR A 143 -9.11 7.79 18.38
N LYS A 144 -8.92 6.84 17.47
CA LYS A 144 -9.84 5.70 17.27
C LYS A 144 -9.33 4.37 17.80
N ILE A 145 -8.03 4.22 18.02
CA ILE A 145 -7.46 3.04 18.66
C ILE A 145 -7.57 3.23 20.18
N SER A 146 -8.31 2.34 20.85
CA SER A 146 -8.59 2.49 22.27
C SER A 146 -7.41 2.12 23.18
N ASP A 147 -6.58 1.16 22.77
CA ASP A 147 -5.34 0.81 23.45
C ASP A 147 -4.23 1.79 23.04
N HIS A 148 -3.85 2.67 23.97
CA HIS A 148 -2.83 3.69 23.72
C HIS A 148 -1.47 3.11 23.34
N SER A 149 -1.09 1.94 23.87
CA SER A 149 0.17 1.28 23.50
C SER A 149 0.15 0.83 22.06
N LYS A 150 -0.95 0.22 21.61
CA LYS A 150 -1.16 -0.14 20.19
C LYS A 150 -1.21 1.12 19.31
N ALA A 151 -1.90 2.17 19.73
CA ALA A 151 -1.97 3.43 18.98
C ALA A 151 -0.57 4.01 18.73
N VAL A 152 0.25 4.10 19.77
CA VAL A 152 1.64 4.59 19.66
C VAL A 152 2.49 3.71 18.75
N GLU A 153 2.39 2.38 18.88
CA GLU A 153 3.14 1.43 18.03
C GLU A 153 2.70 1.56 16.56
N MET A 154 1.41 1.68 16.27
CA MET A 154 0.87 1.88 14.92
C MET A 154 1.31 3.21 14.30
N ILE A 155 1.22 4.31 15.06
CA ILE A 155 1.68 5.64 14.64
C ILE A 155 3.16 5.60 14.30
N LYS A 156 4.01 5.01 15.17
CA LYS A 156 5.45 4.85 14.93
C LYS A 156 5.70 4.05 13.66
N THR A 157 5.07 2.90 13.50
CA THR A 157 5.22 2.00 12.33
C THR A 157 4.89 2.73 11.03
N LEU A 158 3.76 3.46 11.00
CA LEU A 158 3.33 4.19 9.82
C LEU A 158 4.25 5.39 9.53
N ALA A 159 4.68 6.13 10.56
CA ALA A 159 5.57 7.28 10.43
C ALA A 159 6.96 6.87 9.90
N GLU A 160 7.53 5.78 10.40
CA GLU A 160 8.82 5.26 9.92
C GLU A 160 8.74 4.80 8.44
N ALA A 161 7.64 4.16 8.06
CA ALA A 161 7.45 3.67 6.68
C ALA A 161 7.15 4.79 5.68
N ALA A 162 6.35 5.78 6.05
CA ALA A 162 5.97 6.89 5.16
C ALA A 162 6.96 8.06 5.20
N GLY A 163 7.75 8.17 6.25
CA GLY A 163 8.57 9.33 6.60
C GLY A 163 9.89 9.48 5.84
N PRO A 164 10.78 10.35 6.38
CA PRO A 164 12.03 10.78 5.70
C PRO A 164 13.05 9.66 5.47
N ALA A 165 12.97 8.55 6.20
CA ALA A 165 13.80 7.36 5.98
C ALA A 165 13.03 6.22 5.29
N GLY A 166 11.77 6.46 4.90
CA GLY A 166 10.87 5.52 4.24
C GLY A 166 10.47 5.98 2.84
N MET A 167 9.16 6.07 2.61
CA MET A 167 8.58 6.40 1.30
C MET A 167 9.09 7.73 0.74
N VAL A 168 9.24 8.77 1.57
CA VAL A 168 9.77 10.07 1.15
C VAL A 168 11.23 9.94 0.67
N ALA A 169 12.09 9.19 1.40
CA ALA A 169 13.46 8.93 0.94
C ALA A 169 13.49 8.19 -0.40
N GLY A 170 12.59 7.21 -0.57
CA GLY A 170 12.45 6.49 -1.84
C GLY A 170 12.05 7.40 -2.99
N GLN A 171 11.12 8.32 -2.75
CA GLN A 171 10.69 9.31 -3.74
C GLN A 171 11.82 10.28 -4.13
N VAL A 172 12.57 10.79 -3.15
CA VAL A 172 13.74 11.64 -3.41
C VAL A 172 14.79 10.91 -4.27
N SER A 173 15.09 9.65 -3.92
CA SER A 173 16.06 8.84 -4.66
C SER A 173 15.58 8.55 -6.09
N ASP A 174 14.28 8.31 -6.29
CA ASP A 174 13.68 8.09 -7.61
C ASP A 174 13.81 9.33 -8.50
N LEU A 175 13.48 10.51 -7.98
CA LEU A 175 13.65 11.79 -8.70
C LEU A 175 15.12 12.11 -9.03
N LEU A 176 16.04 11.84 -8.13
CA LEU A 176 17.48 12.02 -8.39
C LEU A 176 17.97 11.08 -9.48
N ALA A 177 17.52 9.84 -9.50
CA ALA A 177 17.87 8.88 -10.54
C ALA A 177 17.34 9.31 -11.91
N GLN A 178 16.10 9.81 -12.02
CA GLN A 178 15.51 10.33 -13.25
C GLN A 178 16.29 11.51 -13.83
N ASN A 179 16.78 12.41 -12.98
CA ASN A 179 17.50 13.62 -13.40
C ASN A 179 19.01 13.38 -13.68
N GLY A 180 19.47 12.13 -13.67
CA GLY A 180 20.88 11.79 -13.87
C GLY A 180 21.81 12.30 -12.75
N ALA A 181 21.25 12.87 -11.68
CA ALA A 181 22.00 13.39 -10.53
C ALA A 181 22.26 12.30 -9.46
N GLY A 182 21.75 11.09 -9.69
CA GLY A 182 21.72 10.02 -8.69
C GLY A 182 23.07 9.35 -8.38
N GLY A 183 24.14 9.62 -9.11
CA GLY A 183 25.46 9.02 -8.86
C GLY A 183 25.40 7.50 -8.76
N SER A 184 25.46 6.96 -7.55
CA SER A 184 25.36 5.53 -7.23
C SER A 184 24.02 5.17 -6.60
N VAL A 185 22.89 5.79 -7.03
CA VAL A 185 21.55 5.43 -6.49
C VAL A 185 21.23 3.98 -6.84
N ASP A 186 21.03 3.17 -5.81
CA ASP A 186 20.70 1.75 -5.95
C ASP A 186 19.19 1.57 -6.15
N LEU A 187 18.80 1.00 -7.29
CA LEU A 187 17.42 0.67 -7.61
C LEU A 187 16.71 -0.13 -6.50
N HIS A 188 17.45 -1.06 -5.87
CA HIS A 188 16.92 -1.86 -4.78
C HIS A 188 16.50 -0.99 -3.59
N SER A 189 17.33 -0.01 -3.23
CA SER A 189 17.02 0.97 -2.18
C SER A 189 15.79 1.82 -2.52
N ILE A 190 15.61 2.22 -3.78
CA ILE A 190 14.42 2.95 -4.24
C ILE A 190 13.18 2.08 -4.00
N HIS A 191 13.17 0.85 -4.49
CA HIS A 191 12.03 -0.07 -4.37
C HIS A 191 11.69 -0.40 -2.92
N ILE A 192 12.72 -0.62 -2.08
CA ILE A 192 12.51 -0.86 -0.65
C ILE A 192 11.85 0.35 0.00
N ASN A 193 12.42 1.53 -0.17
CA ASN A 193 11.98 2.72 0.55
C ASN A 193 10.64 3.24 0.00
N LYS A 194 10.50 3.41 -1.31
CA LYS A 194 9.31 3.98 -1.93
C LYS A 194 8.08 3.07 -1.78
N THR A 195 8.28 1.75 -1.86
CA THR A 195 7.15 0.80 -1.96
C THR A 195 7.15 -0.25 -0.87
N ALA A 196 8.22 -1.03 -0.70
CA ALA A 196 8.20 -2.22 0.15
C ALA A 196 7.99 -1.90 1.63
N LYS A 197 8.52 -0.80 2.15
CA LYS A 197 8.29 -0.34 3.54
C LYS A 197 6.82 -0.07 3.84
N MET A 198 6.05 0.44 2.88
CA MET A 198 4.61 0.64 3.06
C MET A 198 3.84 -0.69 3.10
N PHE A 199 4.27 -1.71 2.35
CA PHE A 199 3.73 -3.07 2.45
C PHE A 199 4.10 -3.73 3.79
N CYS A 200 5.33 -3.54 4.25
CA CYS A 200 5.78 -3.97 5.58
C CYS A 200 4.94 -3.33 6.67
N ALA A 201 4.74 -2.02 6.62
CA ALA A 201 3.87 -1.31 7.57
C ALA A 201 2.44 -1.83 7.52
N SER A 202 1.89 -2.14 6.33
CA SER A 202 0.57 -2.76 6.22
C SER A 202 0.47 -4.06 7.02
N ALA A 203 1.45 -4.94 6.84
CA ALA A 203 1.48 -6.22 7.56
C ALA A 203 1.66 -6.04 9.07
N LEU A 204 2.55 -5.13 9.48
CA LEU A 204 2.78 -4.83 10.90
C LEU A 204 1.57 -4.18 11.58
N LEU A 205 0.87 -3.26 10.92
CA LEU A 205 -0.35 -2.65 11.45
C LEU A 205 -1.42 -3.72 11.74
N GLY A 206 -1.59 -4.69 10.85
CA GLY A 206 -2.48 -5.82 11.09
C GLY A 206 -2.04 -6.69 12.27
N ALA A 207 -0.74 -6.98 12.36
CA ALA A 207 -0.15 -7.73 13.47
C ALA A 207 -0.32 -7.01 14.83
N ILE A 208 -0.13 -5.68 14.86
CA ILE A 208 -0.30 -4.86 16.07
C ILE A 208 -1.78 -4.88 16.49
N ALA A 209 -2.72 -4.70 15.56
CA ALA A 209 -4.15 -4.77 15.84
C ALA A 209 -4.52 -6.10 16.50
N ALA A 210 -4.01 -7.22 15.97
CA ALA A 210 -4.21 -8.57 16.48
C ALA A 210 -3.58 -8.81 17.87
N GLY A 211 -2.70 -7.95 18.35
CA GLY A 211 -1.90 -8.21 19.55
C GLY A 211 -0.85 -9.31 19.33
N ALA A 212 -0.34 -9.44 18.12
CA ALA A 212 0.62 -10.48 17.73
C ALA A 212 1.89 -10.47 18.56
N SER A 213 2.48 -11.66 18.78
CA SER A 213 3.78 -11.79 19.43
C SER A 213 4.90 -11.13 18.61
N GLY A 214 6.05 -10.86 19.26
CA GLY A 214 7.22 -10.30 18.56
C GLY A 214 7.67 -11.17 17.39
N GLN A 215 7.62 -12.51 17.52
CA GLN A 215 7.96 -13.44 16.43
C GLN A 215 6.96 -13.34 15.27
N GLN A 216 5.66 -13.25 15.55
CA GLN A 216 4.65 -13.07 14.49
C GLN A 216 4.80 -11.73 13.78
N LYS A 217 5.08 -10.65 14.52
CA LYS A 217 5.37 -9.32 13.95
C LYS A 217 6.60 -9.37 13.03
N ASP A 218 7.70 -10.04 13.43
CA ASP A 218 8.89 -10.21 12.58
C ASP A 218 8.54 -10.94 11.28
N LEU A 219 7.86 -12.08 11.36
CA LEU A 219 7.45 -12.85 10.19
C LEU A 219 6.56 -12.04 9.24
N LEU A 220 5.52 -11.37 9.75
CA LEU A 220 4.61 -10.56 8.93
C LEU A 220 5.31 -9.32 8.35
N GLY A 221 6.21 -8.69 9.08
CA GLY A 221 7.04 -7.59 8.55
C GLY A 221 7.92 -8.04 7.38
N ARG A 222 8.60 -9.18 7.53
CA ARG A 222 9.41 -9.80 6.46
C ARG A 222 8.56 -10.18 5.25
N PHE A 223 7.39 -10.78 5.47
CA PHE A 223 6.41 -11.05 4.42
C PHE A 223 6.04 -9.78 3.66
N GLY A 224 5.68 -8.70 4.38
CA GLY A 224 5.32 -7.42 3.78
C GLY A 224 6.43 -6.81 2.92
N LEU A 225 7.69 -6.89 3.39
CA LEU A 225 8.85 -6.42 2.61
C LEU A 225 9.03 -7.22 1.31
N LYS A 226 8.96 -8.56 1.36
CA LYS A 226 9.10 -9.43 0.18
C LYS A 226 7.96 -9.19 -0.81
N LEU A 227 6.73 -9.12 -0.32
CA LEU A 227 5.55 -8.85 -1.12
C LEU A 227 5.64 -7.48 -1.82
N GLY A 228 6.04 -6.42 -1.09
CA GLY A 228 6.14 -5.07 -1.62
C GLY A 228 7.23 -4.93 -2.68
N LEU A 229 8.38 -5.59 -2.48
CA LEU A 229 9.45 -5.63 -3.48
C LEU A 229 9.02 -6.39 -4.74
N GLY A 230 8.39 -7.55 -4.57
CA GLY A 230 7.83 -8.32 -5.70
C GLY A 230 6.74 -7.56 -6.45
N PHE A 231 5.89 -6.81 -5.71
CA PHE A 231 4.88 -5.93 -6.30
C PHE A 231 5.49 -4.84 -7.18
N GLN A 232 6.54 -4.15 -6.71
CA GLN A 232 7.20 -3.11 -7.50
C GLN A 232 7.85 -3.67 -8.76
N ILE A 233 8.58 -4.79 -8.65
CA ILE A 233 9.16 -5.46 -9.82
C ILE A 233 8.08 -5.87 -10.84
N ALA A 234 6.94 -6.37 -10.34
CA ALA A 234 5.81 -6.72 -11.20
C ALA A 234 5.20 -5.49 -11.89
N ASP A 235 5.10 -4.35 -11.21
CA ASP A 235 4.63 -3.09 -11.81
C ASP A 235 5.61 -2.59 -12.90
N ASP A 236 6.92 -2.66 -12.66
CA ASP A 236 7.97 -2.32 -13.65
C ASP A 236 7.88 -3.22 -14.89
N ILE A 237 7.65 -4.54 -14.73
CA ILE A 237 7.44 -5.48 -15.84
C ILE A 237 6.20 -5.10 -16.65
N LEU A 238 5.11 -4.74 -15.96
CA LEU A 238 3.85 -4.34 -16.60
C LEU A 238 4.00 -3.07 -17.43
N ASP A 239 4.73 -2.07 -16.94
CA ASP A 239 4.94 -0.82 -17.68
C ASP A 239 5.65 -1.06 -19.03
N VAL A 240 6.61 -1.99 -19.08
CA VAL A 240 7.35 -2.34 -20.30
C VAL A 240 6.56 -3.28 -21.23
N SER A 241 5.71 -4.18 -20.66
CA SER A 241 5.08 -5.27 -21.43
C SER A 241 3.62 -5.04 -21.81
N SER A 242 2.96 -4.00 -21.23
CA SER A 242 1.52 -3.78 -21.38
C SER A 242 1.20 -2.58 -22.29
N THR A 243 -0.03 -2.58 -22.85
CA THR A 243 -0.58 -1.43 -23.56
C THR A 243 -1.27 -0.47 -22.58
N SER A 244 -1.36 0.82 -22.94
CA SER A 244 -1.98 1.87 -22.13
C SER A 244 -3.42 1.55 -21.68
N GLN A 245 -4.18 0.81 -22.49
CA GLN A 245 -5.54 0.38 -22.14
C GLN A 245 -5.60 -0.61 -20.94
N ARG A 246 -4.57 -1.45 -20.78
CA ARG A 246 -4.51 -2.41 -19.65
C ARG A 246 -4.03 -1.77 -18.34
N LEU A 247 -3.19 -0.73 -18.44
CA LEU A 247 -2.60 -0.07 -17.26
C LEU A 247 -3.53 0.96 -16.62
N GLY A 248 -4.50 1.51 -17.33
CA GLY A 248 -5.31 2.64 -16.87
C GLY A 248 -4.52 3.95 -16.74
N LYS A 249 -3.26 3.96 -17.25
CA LYS A 249 -2.33 5.10 -17.38
C LYS A 249 -1.52 4.92 -18.67
N THR A 250 -0.75 5.91 -19.10
CA THR A 250 0.09 5.83 -20.30
C THR A 250 1.16 4.75 -20.12
N ALA A 251 1.19 3.73 -20.99
CA ALA A 251 2.22 2.70 -21.00
C ALA A 251 3.55 3.25 -21.50
N GLY A 252 4.68 2.71 -20.99
CA GLY A 252 6.02 3.16 -21.36
C GLY A 252 6.35 4.59 -20.90
N LYS A 253 5.59 5.12 -19.91
CA LYS A 253 5.85 6.43 -19.32
C LYS A 253 7.18 6.42 -18.57
N ASP A 254 7.47 5.35 -17.85
CA ASP A 254 8.69 5.21 -17.06
C ASP A 254 9.95 5.30 -17.95
N ALA A 255 9.96 4.64 -19.09
CA ALA A 255 11.05 4.73 -20.06
C ALA A 255 11.21 6.15 -20.67
N LYS A 256 10.08 6.84 -20.95
CA LYS A 256 10.11 8.22 -21.48
C LYS A 256 10.59 9.23 -20.45
N GLN A 257 10.32 9.00 -19.18
CA GLN A 257 10.75 9.83 -18.05
C GLN A 257 12.15 9.48 -17.52
N GLY A 258 12.85 8.50 -18.13
CA GLY A 258 14.17 8.06 -17.69
C GLY A 258 14.16 7.35 -16.33
N LYS A 259 13.02 6.81 -15.90
CA LYS A 259 12.93 6.06 -14.64
C LYS A 259 13.80 4.82 -14.67
N LEU A 260 14.51 4.59 -13.58
CA LEU A 260 15.29 3.40 -13.37
C LEU A 260 14.33 2.26 -12.99
N THR A 261 14.16 1.26 -13.89
CA THR A 261 13.25 0.12 -13.68
C THR A 261 14.02 -1.20 -13.62
N TYR A 262 13.44 -2.20 -12.96
CA TYR A 262 14.09 -3.51 -12.82
C TYR A 262 14.38 -4.15 -14.19
N PRO A 263 13.44 -4.15 -15.18
CA PRO A 263 13.73 -4.64 -16.54
C PRO A 263 14.80 -3.86 -17.28
N ALA A 264 14.94 -2.54 -17.04
CA ALA A 264 15.96 -1.72 -17.68
C ALA A 264 17.39 -2.08 -17.19
N VAL A 265 17.51 -2.43 -15.89
CA VAL A 265 18.81 -2.75 -15.27
C VAL A 265 19.20 -4.22 -15.48
N PHE A 266 18.25 -5.14 -15.27
CA PHE A 266 18.54 -6.59 -15.21
C PHE A 266 17.97 -7.38 -16.39
N GLY A 267 17.18 -6.77 -17.25
CA GLY A 267 16.46 -7.44 -18.32
C GLY A 267 15.15 -8.10 -17.85
N LEU A 268 14.23 -8.32 -18.82
CA LEU A 268 12.86 -8.76 -18.53
C LEU A 268 12.81 -10.17 -17.88
N GLU A 269 13.61 -11.11 -18.38
CA GLU A 269 13.62 -12.50 -17.87
C GLU A 269 14.14 -12.60 -16.44
N GLN A 270 15.22 -11.86 -16.11
CA GLN A 270 15.72 -11.80 -14.74
C GLN A 270 14.73 -11.14 -13.79
N SER A 271 14.03 -10.11 -14.26
CA SER A 271 12.97 -9.44 -13.51
C SER A 271 11.83 -10.40 -13.18
N ARG A 272 11.37 -11.19 -14.16
CA ARG A 272 10.33 -12.21 -13.95
C ARG A 272 10.78 -13.28 -12.96
N LYS A 273 12.01 -13.79 -13.09
CA LYS A 273 12.58 -14.77 -12.17
C LYS A 273 12.61 -14.21 -10.75
N LYS A 274 13.10 -12.98 -10.58
CA LYS A 274 13.19 -12.36 -9.25
C LYS A 274 11.82 -12.12 -8.59
N ALA A 275 10.82 -11.72 -9.39
CA ALA A 275 9.46 -11.56 -8.90
C ALA A 275 8.87 -12.89 -8.41
N ILE A 276 9.13 -14.01 -9.11
CA ILE A 276 8.70 -15.36 -8.72
C ILE A 276 9.38 -15.77 -7.41
N GLU A 277 10.70 -15.64 -7.31
CA GLU A 277 11.46 -15.93 -6.08
C GLU A 277 10.91 -15.19 -4.87
N LEU A 278 10.62 -13.89 -5.02
CA LEU A 278 10.08 -13.06 -3.93
C LEU A 278 8.67 -13.50 -3.48
N ALA A 279 7.84 -13.97 -4.40
CA ALA A 279 6.52 -14.49 -4.03
C ALA A 279 6.60 -15.85 -3.34
N GLU A 280 7.51 -16.72 -3.77
CA GLU A 280 7.78 -18.00 -3.11
C GLU A 280 8.33 -17.78 -1.70
N GLU A 281 9.34 -16.90 -1.53
CA GLU A 281 9.87 -16.51 -0.22
C GLU A 281 8.79 -15.90 0.68
N ALA A 282 7.92 -15.05 0.13
CA ALA A 282 6.81 -14.46 0.89
C ALA A 282 5.80 -15.52 1.35
N ALA A 283 5.47 -16.49 0.51
CA ALA A 283 4.57 -17.58 0.88
C ALA A 283 5.17 -18.51 1.94
N GLU A 284 6.48 -18.81 1.84
CA GLU A 284 7.20 -19.65 2.80
C GLU A 284 7.25 -19.01 4.21
N ILE A 285 7.48 -17.70 4.30
CA ILE A 285 7.46 -16.94 5.56
C ILE A 285 6.12 -17.12 6.31
N LEU A 286 5.04 -17.33 5.58
CA LEU A 286 3.68 -17.46 6.14
C LEU A 286 3.34 -18.88 6.61
N GLU A 287 4.20 -19.89 6.41
CA GLU A 287 3.93 -21.29 6.81
C GLU A 287 3.51 -21.43 8.28
N PRO A 288 4.15 -20.73 9.26
CA PRO A 288 3.76 -20.84 10.67
C PRO A 288 2.33 -20.38 11.01
N PHE A 289 1.68 -19.63 10.12
CA PHE A 289 0.30 -19.14 10.31
C PHE A 289 -0.76 -20.14 9.80
N GLY A 290 -0.34 -21.23 9.12
CA GLY A 290 -1.23 -22.28 8.62
C GLY A 290 -2.27 -21.77 7.63
N GLU A 291 -3.50 -22.29 7.73
CA GLU A 291 -4.60 -21.97 6.81
C GLU A 291 -5.08 -20.54 6.90
N LYS A 292 -4.93 -19.88 8.05
CA LYS A 292 -5.30 -18.47 8.24
C LYS A 292 -4.55 -17.53 7.30
N ALA A 293 -3.36 -17.93 6.81
CA ALA A 293 -2.56 -17.15 5.88
C ALA A 293 -2.75 -17.53 4.40
N ASN A 294 -3.65 -18.46 4.06
CA ASN A 294 -3.81 -18.91 2.67
C ASN A 294 -4.17 -17.79 1.70
N VAL A 295 -4.98 -16.83 2.13
CA VAL A 295 -5.32 -15.66 1.30
C VAL A 295 -4.11 -14.76 1.04
N LEU A 296 -3.22 -14.59 2.02
CA LEU A 296 -1.99 -13.82 1.89
C LEU A 296 -0.99 -14.52 0.95
N LYS A 297 -0.86 -15.86 1.05
CA LYS A 297 -0.06 -16.68 0.13
C LYS A 297 -0.58 -16.54 -1.30
N GLU A 298 -1.90 -16.65 -1.49
CA GLU A 298 -2.52 -16.49 -2.80
C GLU A 298 -2.35 -15.07 -3.36
N LEU A 299 -2.39 -14.03 -2.50
CA LEU A 299 -2.11 -12.66 -2.89
C LEU A 299 -0.70 -12.52 -3.49
N ALA A 300 0.33 -13.12 -2.86
CA ALA A 300 1.70 -13.06 -3.33
C ALA A 300 1.82 -13.60 -4.76
N PHE A 301 1.20 -14.74 -5.06
CA PHE A 301 1.21 -15.32 -6.41
C PHE A 301 0.28 -14.57 -7.39
N ALA A 302 -0.83 -14.00 -6.91
CA ALA A 302 -1.76 -13.25 -7.77
C ALA A 302 -1.14 -11.96 -8.34
N LEU A 303 -0.25 -11.32 -7.58
CA LEU A 303 0.48 -10.14 -8.04
C LEU A 303 1.41 -10.47 -9.22
N LEU A 304 2.01 -11.67 -9.24
CA LEU A 304 2.84 -12.15 -10.35
C LEU A 304 2.03 -12.49 -11.60
N ARG A 305 0.82 -13.06 -11.43
CA ARG A 305 -0.03 -13.43 -12.58
C ARG A 305 -0.46 -12.23 -13.43
N ARG A 306 -0.36 -11.01 -12.90
CA ARG A 306 -0.62 -9.76 -13.63
C ARG A 306 0.44 -9.49 -14.73
N THR A 307 1.62 -10.11 -14.63
CA THR A 307 2.76 -9.90 -15.55
C THR A 307 2.83 -10.91 -16.71
N ARG A 308 1.85 -11.82 -16.78
CA ARG A 308 1.72 -12.84 -17.85
C ARG A 308 0.76 -12.44 -18.93
#